data_3ab455c6c615302f9148c57bd7a97af5
#
_entry.id   3ab455c6c615302f9148c57bd7a97af5
#
_cell.length_a   1.000
_cell.length_b   1.000
_cell.length_c   1.000
_cell.angle_alpha   90.00
_cell.angle_beta   90.00
_cell.angle_gamma   90.00
#
_symmetry.space_group_name_H-M   'P 1'
#
loop_
_entity.id
_entity.type
_entity.pdbx_description
1 polymer ?
#
loop_
_entity_poly.entity_id
_entity_poly.type
_entity_poly.pdbx_seq_one_letter_code
_entity_poly.pdbx_strand_id
1 'polypeptide(L)'
;MGKDTFYITTPIYYPSDKLHIGHTYCTVATDTIARYHRLKGEDVMFLTGTDEHGQKIEQKANEAGVTPQEFVDRIVDGPRGVRDLWKLMNISNDRFIRTTDDYHVKAIQRIFRRMYDNGDIYKGTYKGKYCTPCESFWTESQLKDGCCPDCGRPVVDAEEEAYFFRLSKYADRIRDLLENTDFLQPRSRVNEMVKNFIDPGLEDLCVSRTSFTWGIPVDFDPKHVVYVWVDALSNYITALGYENDRYNDYKKYWPGINIVGKEIVRFHSIIWPAMLMSLGEPVPKHVFGHGWLLLDGGKMSKSKGNVVDPYVLAEHFGVDALRFFLMRTFPFGSDGNFSNELLIQTINTDLANDLGNLVSRTTAMVSKYFGGKLPADCGATADEKQLAAMVRMGSSVELSASGDTVDPVLYDAQLVAQAAGLKKAYAHEMETFAPHNALAEVFKVIQRANKYIDETAPWAL
;
A
#
# COMPACT_ATOMS: atom_id res chain seq x y z
N MET A 1 -27.70 8.90 12.03
CA MET A 1 -26.89 8.97 10.80
C MET A 1 -25.95 7.77 10.82
N GLY A 2 -25.85 7.00 9.72
CA GLY A 2 -24.86 5.93 9.60
C GLY A 2 -23.45 6.49 9.68
N LYS A 3 -22.48 5.67 10.11
CA LYS A 3 -21.07 6.06 10.04
C LYS A 3 -20.65 6.20 8.57
N ASP A 4 -19.77 7.15 8.28
CA ASP A 4 -19.12 7.23 6.98
C ASP A 4 -18.32 5.95 6.73
N THR A 5 -18.34 5.45 5.50
CA THR A 5 -17.66 4.22 5.12
C THR A 5 -16.32 4.52 4.45
N PHE A 6 -15.31 3.71 4.76
CA PHE A 6 -13.99 3.80 4.18
C PHE A 6 -13.49 2.42 3.73
N TYR A 7 -13.16 2.27 2.46
CA TYR A 7 -12.63 1.04 1.90
C TYR A 7 -11.22 1.25 1.38
N ILE A 8 -10.28 0.45 1.87
CA ILE A 8 -8.87 0.50 1.48
C ILE A 8 -8.32 -0.90 1.25
N THR A 9 -7.43 -1.03 0.28
CA THR A 9 -6.84 -2.31 -0.09
C THR A 9 -5.34 -2.21 -0.29
N THR A 10 -4.62 -3.30 0.01
CA THR A 10 -3.31 -3.57 -0.57
C THR A 10 -3.47 -4.14 -1.98
N PRO A 11 -2.39 -4.32 -2.78
CA PRO A 11 -2.42 -5.30 -3.85
C PRO A 11 -2.58 -6.71 -3.25
N ILE A 12 -3.07 -7.64 -4.02
CA ILE A 12 -2.96 -9.05 -3.66
C ILE A 12 -1.56 -9.56 -4.07
N TYR A 13 -0.91 -10.27 -3.15
CA TYR A 13 0.49 -10.63 -3.30
C TYR A 13 0.67 -11.96 -4.04
N TYR A 14 1.61 -12.02 -4.98
CA TYR A 14 1.88 -13.21 -5.76
C TYR A 14 2.73 -14.21 -4.96
N PRO A 15 2.14 -15.36 -4.51
CA PRO A 15 2.79 -16.28 -3.58
C PRO A 15 3.73 -17.27 -4.31
N SER A 16 4.60 -16.75 -5.18
CA SER A 16 5.63 -17.58 -5.80
C SER A 16 6.80 -17.89 -4.88
N ASP A 17 6.84 -17.27 -3.71
CA ASP A 17 7.84 -17.43 -2.65
C ASP A 17 7.43 -16.58 -1.41
N LYS A 18 8.17 -16.69 -0.29
CA LYS A 18 7.94 -15.89 0.94
C LYS A 18 7.94 -14.39 0.65
N LEU A 19 7.13 -13.64 1.38
CA LEU A 19 7.11 -12.19 1.29
C LEU A 19 8.35 -11.57 1.96
N HIS A 20 8.73 -10.38 1.53
CA HIS A 20 9.87 -9.63 2.06
C HIS A 20 9.42 -8.25 2.57
N ILE A 21 10.34 -7.49 3.15
CA ILE A 21 10.08 -6.19 3.79
C ILE A 21 9.34 -5.19 2.86
N GLY A 22 9.54 -5.26 1.54
CA GLY A 22 8.82 -4.40 0.59
C GLY A 22 7.31 -4.66 0.56
N HIS A 23 6.88 -5.92 0.69
CA HIS A 23 5.45 -6.27 0.83
C HIS A 23 4.92 -5.82 2.19
N THR A 24 5.73 -6.00 3.24
CA THR A 24 5.41 -5.55 4.60
C THR A 24 5.24 -4.03 4.66
N TYR A 25 6.08 -3.28 3.96
CA TYR A 25 5.97 -1.81 3.87
C TYR A 25 4.61 -1.36 3.33
N CYS A 26 4.20 -1.91 2.19
CA CYS A 26 2.88 -1.62 1.60
C CYS A 26 1.73 -1.95 2.58
N THR A 27 1.78 -3.14 3.18
CA THR A 27 0.70 -3.62 4.05
C THR A 27 0.63 -2.83 5.36
N VAL A 28 1.77 -2.50 5.98
CA VAL A 28 1.84 -1.67 7.19
C VAL A 28 1.34 -0.25 6.92
N ALA A 29 1.68 0.33 5.75
CA ALA A 29 1.19 1.66 5.38
C ALA A 29 -0.35 1.65 5.22
N THR A 30 -0.89 0.67 4.51
CA THR A 30 -2.33 0.51 4.33
C THR A 30 -3.04 0.28 5.67
N ASP A 31 -2.47 -0.56 6.54
CA ASP A 31 -2.98 -0.80 7.90
C ASP A 31 -2.95 0.47 8.77
N THR A 32 -1.90 1.28 8.64
CA THR A 32 -1.79 2.55 9.37
C THR A 32 -2.89 3.53 8.96
N ILE A 33 -3.16 3.63 7.67
CA ILE A 33 -4.25 4.47 7.14
C ILE A 33 -5.61 3.92 7.59
N ALA A 34 -5.83 2.60 7.51
CA ALA A 34 -7.06 1.96 7.98
C ALA A 34 -7.31 2.23 9.47
N ARG A 35 -6.28 2.11 10.31
CA ARG A 35 -6.36 2.43 11.75
C ARG A 35 -6.67 3.88 12.01
N TYR A 36 -6.11 4.81 11.25
CA TYR A 36 -6.42 6.24 11.34
C TYR A 36 -7.90 6.49 11.08
N HIS A 37 -8.47 5.94 10.02
CA HIS A 37 -9.90 6.10 9.71
C HIS A 37 -10.82 5.45 10.77
N ARG A 38 -10.41 4.31 11.36
CA ARG A 38 -11.11 3.73 12.52
C ARG A 38 -11.08 4.64 13.74
N LEU A 39 -9.94 5.30 14.01
CA LEU A 39 -9.83 6.29 15.09
C LEU A 39 -10.72 7.53 14.87
N LYS A 40 -10.98 7.89 13.62
CA LYS A 40 -11.97 8.93 13.26
C LYS A 40 -13.42 8.48 13.54
N GLY A 41 -13.65 7.19 13.75
CA GLY A 41 -14.97 6.60 13.97
C GLY A 41 -15.68 6.14 12.70
N GLU A 42 -15.00 6.11 11.57
CA GLU A 42 -15.51 5.60 10.29
C GLU A 42 -15.70 4.08 10.32
N ASP A 43 -16.57 3.57 9.47
CA ASP A 43 -16.78 2.14 9.26
C ASP A 43 -15.83 1.66 8.15
N VAL A 44 -14.73 1.05 8.57
CA VAL A 44 -13.59 0.73 7.70
C VAL A 44 -13.64 -0.72 7.26
N MET A 45 -13.44 -0.95 5.96
CA MET A 45 -13.15 -2.24 5.37
C MET A 45 -11.72 -2.23 4.82
N PHE A 46 -10.85 -3.08 5.36
CA PHE A 46 -9.48 -3.28 4.89
C PHE A 46 -9.31 -4.66 4.26
N LEU A 47 -9.01 -4.70 2.97
CA LEU A 47 -8.79 -5.92 2.18
C LEU A 47 -7.32 -6.11 1.86
N THR A 48 -6.83 -7.33 2.03
CA THR A 48 -5.57 -7.84 1.48
C THR A 48 -5.78 -9.26 0.95
N GLY A 49 -4.78 -9.86 0.32
CA GLY A 49 -4.94 -11.21 -0.21
C GLY A 49 -3.76 -11.70 -1.04
N THR A 50 -3.99 -12.77 -1.77
CA THR A 50 -3.00 -13.44 -2.62
C THR A 50 -3.52 -13.68 -4.04
N ASP A 51 -2.65 -13.41 -5.03
CA ASP A 51 -2.85 -13.71 -6.44
C ASP A 51 -2.18 -15.05 -6.75
N GLU A 52 -2.97 -16.11 -6.90
CA GLU A 52 -2.49 -17.49 -6.82
C GLU A 52 -2.43 -18.23 -8.16
N HIS A 53 -2.95 -17.64 -9.23
CA HIS A 53 -2.97 -18.24 -10.55
C HIS A 53 -1.75 -17.87 -11.41
N GLY A 54 -1.56 -18.62 -12.49
CA GLY A 54 -0.60 -18.30 -13.54
C GLY A 54 0.54 -19.31 -13.71
N GLN A 55 1.18 -19.22 -14.86
CA GLN A 55 2.21 -20.16 -15.33
C GLN A 55 3.38 -20.33 -14.35
N LYS A 56 3.83 -19.25 -13.71
CA LYS A 56 4.97 -19.31 -12.77
C LYS A 56 4.67 -20.12 -11.52
N ILE A 57 3.43 -20.08 -11.02
CA ILE A 57 2.99 -20.94 -9.91
C ILE A 57 2.96 -22.38 -10.34
N GLU A 58 2.36 -22.66 -11.52
CA GLU A 58 2.30 -24.01 -12.10
C GLU A 58 3.71 -24.61 -12.26
N GLN A 59 4.66 -23.85 -12.81
CA GLN A 59 6.06 -24.28 -12.96
C GLN A 59 6.70 -24.60 -11.61
N LYS A 60 6.57 -23.70 -10.63
CA LYS A 60 7.16 -23.92 -9.30
C LYS A 60 6.53 -25.08 -8.55
N ALA A 61 5.24 -25.30 -8.70
CA ALA A 61 4.55 -26.45 -8.15
C ALA A 61 5.09 -27.77 -8.77
N ASN A 62 5.25 -27.80 -10.09
CA ASN A 62 5.84 -28.93 -10.81
C ASN A 62 7.28 -29.20 -10.36
N GLU A 63 8.10 -28.15 -10.23
CA GLU A 63 9.47 -28.26 -9.71
C GLU A 63 9.50 -28.83 -8.27
N ALA A 64 8.51 -28.47 -7.45
CA ALA A 64 8.36 -28.95 -6.09
C ALA A 64 7.69 -30.33 -5.98
N GLY A 65 7.21 -30.91 -7.08
CA GLY A 65 6.52 -32.20 -7.13
C GLY A 65 5.17 -32.21 -6.41
N VAL A 66 4.45 -31.08 -6.41
CA VAL A 66 3.13 -30.92 -5.77
C VAL A 66 2.15 -30.28 -6.73
N THR A 67 0.86 -30.29 -6.38
CA THR A 67 -0.15 -29.54 -7.14
C THR A 67 0.02 -28.04 -6.94
N PRO A 68 -0.39 -27.20 -7.91
CA PRO A 68 -0.37 -25.73 -7.73
C PRO A 68 -1.14 -25.26 -6.49
N GLN A 69 -2.28 -25.91 -6.17
CA GLN A 69 -3.05 -25.58 -4.97
C GLN A 69 -2.25 -25.86 -3.69
N GLU A 70 -1.64 -27.06 -3.59
CA GLU A 70 -0.80 -27.39 -2.43
C GLU A 70 0.40 -26.45 -2.31
N PHE A 71 0.96 -26.02 -3.44
CA PHE A 71 2.08 -25.08 -3.46
C PHE A 71 1.68 -23.73 -2.85
N VAL A 72 0.57 -23.13 -3.31
CA VAL A 72 0.12 -21.84 -2.79
C VAL A 72 -0.38 -21.95 -1.35
N ASP A 73 -1.03 -23.04 -0.96
CA ASP A 73 -1.48 -23.29 0.42
C ASP A 73 -0.29 -23.30 1.41
N ARG A 74 0.83 -23.91 1.03
CA ARG A 74 2.06 -23.91 1.84
C ARG A 74 2.64 -22.51 2.03
N ILE A 75 2.54 -21.65 1.03
CA ILE A 75 3.07 -20.28 1.12
C ILE A 75 2.10 -19.35 1.84
N VAL A 76 0.81 -19.52 1.64
CA VAL A 76 -0.21 -18.64 2.22
C VAL A 76 -0.50 -19.00 3.67
N ASP A 77 -0.82 -20.28 3.94
CA ASP A 77 -1.31 -20.78 5.22
C ASP A 77 -0.28 -21.63 5.99
N GLY A 78 0.86 -21.96 5.38
CA GLY A 78 1.93 -22.71 6.02
C GLY A 78 2.71 -21.88 7.06
N PRO A 79 3.59 -22.53 7.84
CA PRO A 79 4.41 -21.86 8.86
C PRO A 79 5.25 -20.73 8.26
N ARG A 80 5.21 -19.55 8.90
CA ARG A 80 5.84 -18.31 8.41
C ARG A 80 5.33 -17.92 7.01
N GLY A 81 4.09 -18.29 6.70
CA GLY A 81 3.41 -17.94 5.46
C GLY A 81 2.86 -16.50 5.50
N VAL A 82 2.06 -16.17 4.47
CA VAL A 82 1.53 -14.81 4.33
C VAL A 82 0.63 -14.43 5.50
N ARG A 83 -0.28 -15.31 5.92
CA ARG A 83 -1.20 -15.03 7.04
C ARG A 83 -0.46 -14.93 8.38
N ASP A 84 0.53 -15.79 8.60
CA ASP A 84 1.37 -15.72 9.80
C ASP A 84 2.16 -14.41 9.84
N LEU A 85 2.68 -13.93 8.70
CA LEU A 85 3.37 -12.66 8.61
C LEU A 85 2.44 -11.50 8.96
N TRP A 86 1.21 -11.48 8.44
CA TRP A 86 0.26 -10.41 8.77
C TRP A 86 -0.16 -10.44 10.23
N LYS A 87 -0.30 -11.63 10.81
CA LYS A 87 -0.55 -11.79 12.24
C LYS A 87 0.64 -11.28 13.07
N LEU A 88 1.88 -11.66 12.73
CA LEU A 88 3.09 -11.17 13.39
C LEU A 88 3.16 -9.65 13.33
N MET A 89 2.93 -9.06 12.16
CA MET A 89 2.99 -7.62 11.94
C MET A 89 1.77 -6.85 12.49
N ASN A 90 0.86 -7.53 13.20
CA ASN A 90 -0.36 -6.95 13.77
C ASN A 90 -1.20 -6.19 12.72
N ILE A 91 -1.35 -6.77 11.53
CA ILE A 91 -2.18 -6.21 10.46
C ILE A 91 -3.66 -6.42 10.78
N SER A 92 -4.46 -5.37 10.66
CA SER A 92 -5.86 -5.34 11.07
C SER A 92 -6.84 -5.47 9.90
N ASN A 93 -6.48 -6.27 8.88
CA ASN A 93 -7.35 -6.50 7.73
C ASN A 93 -8.67 -7.20 8.14
N ASP A 94 -9.77 -6.74 7.57
CA ASP A 94 -11.11 -7.31 7.80
C ASP A 94 -11.36 -8.50 6.88
N ARG A 95 -10.75 -8.50 5.68
CA ARG A 95 -10.81 -9.59 4.71
C ARG A 95 -9.45 -9.94 4.14
N PHE A 96 -9.33 -11.22 3.84
CA PHE A 96 -8.20 -11.79 3.11
C PHE A 96 -8.79 -12.63 1.98
N ILE A 97 -8.58 -12.21 0.73
CA ILE A 97 -9.03 -12.92 -0.46
C ILE A 97 -7.90 -13.78 -1.03
N ARG A 98 -8.26 -14.97 -1.50
CA ARG A 98 -7.43 -15.82 -2.35
C ARG A 98 -8.08 -15.88 -3.73
N THR A 99 -7.33 -15.71 -4.81
CA THR A 99 -7.93 -15.82 -6.15
C THR A 99 -8.41 -17.23 -6.47
N THR A 100 -7.98 -18.22 -5.68
CA THR A 100 -8.47 -19.60 -5.72
C THR A 100 -9.79 -19.84 -4.95
N ASP A 101 -10.31 -18.83 -4.24
CA ASP A 101 -11.61 -18.96 -3.57
C ASP A 101 -12.74 -19.19 -4.59
N ASP A 102 -13.57 -20.19 -4.38
CA ASP A 102 -14.65 -20.58 -5.30
C ASP A 102 -15.57 -19.43 -5.70
N TYR A 103 -15.92 -18.55 -4.75
CA TYR A 103 -16.80 -17.42 -5.02
C TYR A 103 -16.14 -16.41 -5.96
N HIS A 104 -14.82 -16.25 -5.83
CA HIS A 104 -14.04 -15.36 -6.69
C HIS A 104 -13.94 -15.96 -8.11
N VAL A 105 -13.56 -17.22 -8.23
CA VAL A 105 -13.49 -17.94 -9.52
C VAL A 105 -14.79 -17.79 -10.31
N LYS A 106 -15.93 -18.05 -9.66
CA LYS A 106 -17.26 -17.91 -10.30
C LYS A 106 -17.58 -16.46 -10.68
N ALA A 107 -17.20 -15.50 -9.84
CA ALA A 107 -17.38 -14.09 -10.13
C ALA A 107 -16.54 -13.65 -11.35
N ILE A 108 -15.28 -14.11 -11.46
CA ILE A 108 -14.42 -13.80 -12.61
C ILE A 108 -15.02 -14.36 -13.91
N GLN A 109 -15.55 -15.57 -13.90
CA GLN A 109 -16.22 -16.13 -15.07
C GLN A 109 -17.40 -15.27 -15.52
N ARG A 110 -18.23 -14.78 -14.58
CA ARG A 110 -19.35 -13.87 -14.87
C ARG A 110 -18.87 -12.51 -15.37
N ILE A 111 -17.84 -11.93 -14.76
CA ILE A 111 -17.21 -10.65 -15.16
C ILE A 111 -16.68 -10.75 -16.59
N PHE A 112 -15.94 -11.82 -16.91
CA PHE A 112 -15.37 -12.04 -18.24
C PHE A 112 -16.47 -12.18 -19.29
N ARG A 113 -17.51 -13.00 -19.00
CA ARG A 113 -18.68 -13.17 -19.86
C ARG A 113 -19.40 -11.85 -20.10
N ARG A 114 -19.63 -11.06 -19.05
CA ARG A 114 -20.31 -9.76 -19.16
C ARG A 114 -19.54 -8.79 -20.04
N MET A 115 -18.22 -8.70 -19.92
CA MET A 115 -17.40 -7.89 -20.82
C MET A 115 -17.41 -8.42 -22.26
N TYR A 116 -17.52 -9.73 -22.45
CA TYR A 116 -17.68 -10.35 -23.76
C TYR A 116 -19.06 -10.02 -24.37
N ASP A 117 -20.12 -10.18 -23.61
CA ASP A 117 -21.49 -9.88 -24.06
C ASP A 117 -21.67 -8.39 -24.37
N ASN A 118 -20.97 -7.50 -23.70
CA ASN A 118 -20.90 -6.06 -23.98
C ASN A 118 -20.12 -5.74 -25.27
N GLY A 119 -19.48 -6.72 -25.88
CA GLY A 119 -18.63 -6.55 -27.08
C GLY A 119 -17.27 -5.92 -26.80
N ASP A 120 -16.87 -5.81 -25.53
CA ASP A 120 -15.57 -5.27 -25.12
C ASP A 120 -14.48 -6.35 -25.05
N ILE A 121 -14.86 -7.61 -25.03
CA ILE A 121 -13.94 -8.74 -25.27
C ILE A 121 -14.32 -9.38 -26.60
N TYR A 122 -13.32 -9.70 -27.41
CA TYR A 122 -13.50 -10.35 -28.70
C TYR A 122 -12.42 -11.40 -28.94
N LYS A 123 -12.73 -12.39 -29.78
CA LYS A 123 -11.79 -13.44 -30.16
C LYS A 123 -10.92 -12.99 -31.32
N GLY A 124 -9.63 -13.19 -31.23
CA GLY A 124 -8.66 -12.79 -32.23
C GLY A 124 -7.45 -13.72 -32.23
N THR A 125 -6.40 -13.33 -32.94
CA THR A 125 -5.16 -14.09 -33.02
C THR A 125 -4.04 -13.27 -32.38
N TYR A 126 -3.40 -13.83 -31.35
CA TYR A 126 -2.19 -13.27 -30.76
C TYR A 126 -1.00 -13.73 -31.61
N LYS A 127 -0.20 -12.77 -32.07
CA LYS A 127 1.05 -13.00 -32.81
C LYS A 127 2.21 -12.61 -31.91
N GLY A 128 3.18 -13.49 -31.79
CA GLY A 128 4.34 -13.23 -30.93
C GLY A 128 5.49 -14.16 -31.22
N LYS A 129 6.57 -13.97 -30.49
CA LYS A 129 7.76 -14.85 -30.54
C LYS A 129 7.57 -15.99 -29.56
N TYR A 130 7.44 -17.19 -30.07
CA TYR A 130 7.17 -18.40 -29.29
C TYR A 130 8.44 -19.21 -29.03
N CYS A 131 8.65 -19.54 -27.78
CA CYS A 131 9.69 -20.48 -27.38
C CYS A 131 9.08 -21.87 -27.22
N THR A 132 9.33 -22.77 -28.18
CA THR A 132 8.78 -24.14 -28.16
C THR A 132 9.16 -24.93 -26.91
N PRO A 133 10.42 -24.88 -26.41
CA PRO A 133 10.80 -25.64 -25.22
C PRO A 133 10.21 -25.09 -23.90
N CYS A 134 9.86 -23.78 -23.85
CA CYS A 134 9.25 -23.16 -22.67
C CYS A 134 7.73 -23.02 -22.84
N GLU A 135 7.19 -23.34 -24.01
CA GLU A 135 5.77 -23.17 -24.37
C GLU A 135 5.24 -21.77 -24.07
N SER A 136 6.08 -20.74 -24.32
CA SER A 136 5.80 -19.36 -23.89
C SER A 136 5.93 -18.38 -25.04
N PHE A 137 4.97 -17.44 -25.09
CA PHE A 137 5.02 -16.32 -25.99
C PHE A 137 5.74 -15.11 -25.39
N TRP A 138 6.50 -14.40 -26.21
CA TRP A 138 7.26 -13.22 -25.85
C TRP A 138 7.01 -12.11 -26.87
N THR A 139 6.99 -10.87 -26.40
CA THR A 139 7.07 -9.72 -27.28
C THR A 139 8.52 -9.51 -27.74
N GLU A 140 8.73 -8.87 -28.88
CA GLU A 140 10.07 -8.53 -29.39
C GLU A 140 10.93 -7.83 -28.31
N SER A 141 10.33 -6.91 -27.55
CA SER A 141 11.00 -6.16 -26.48
C SER A 141 11.39 -6.98 -25.25
N GLN A 142 10.82 -8.16 -25.08
CA GLN A 142 11.12 -9.05 -23.96
C GLN A 142 12.26 -10.02 -24.27
N LEU A 143 12.61 -10.18 -25.54
CA LEU A 143 13.69 -11.07 -25.93
C LEU A 143 15.05 -10.56 -25.45
N LYS A 144 15.95 -11.48 -25.16
CA LYS A 144 17.36 -11.20 -24.89
C LYS A 144 18.17 -11.67 -26.10
N ASP A 145 18.74 -10.72 -26.83
CA ASP A 145 19.48 -10.99 -28.06
C ASP A 145 18.71 -11.86 -29.08
N GLY A 146 17.38 -11.61 -29.21
CA GLY A 146 16.50 -12.38 -30.08
C GLY A 146 16.15 -13.79 -29.58
N CYS A 147 16.50 -14.12 -28.35
CA CYS A 147 16.26 -15.42 -27.73
C CYS A 147 15.29 -15.34 -26.54
N CYS A 148 14.73 -16.48 -26.17
CA CYS A 148 13.86 -16.62 -25.00
C CYS A 148 14.58 -16.17 -23.72
N PRO A 149 14.01 -15.25 -22.93
CA PRO A 149 14.65 -14.75 -21.72
C PRO A 149 14.79 -15.81 -20.61
N ASP A 150 13.97 -16.86 -20.64
CA ASP A 150 13.98 -17.93 -19.64
C ASP A 150 15.03 -19.00 -19.90
N CYS A 151 15.12 -19.48 -21.14
CA CYS A 151 16.02 -20.61 -21.46
C CYS A 151 17.15 -20.26 -22.43
N GLY A 152 17.21 -19.03 -22.97
CA GLY A 152 18.23 -18.59 -23.90
C GLY A 152 18.16 -19.23 -25.31
N ARG A 153 17.11 -19.97 -25.61
CA ARG A 153 16.97 -20.63 -26.94
C ARG A 153 16.31 -19.71 -27.96
N PRO A 154 16.57 -19.93 -29.26
CA PRO A 154 15.89 -19.19 -30.33
C PRO A 154 14.38 -19.34 -30.23
N VAL A 155 13.66 -18.27 -30.55
CA VAL A 155 12.20 -18.23 -30.64
C VAL A 155 11.76 -18.21 -32.10
N VAL A 156 10.54 -18.67 -32.37
CA VAL A 156 9.92 -18.67 -33.67
C VAL A 156 8.69 -17.77 -33.69
N ASP A 157 8.34 -17.24 -34.86
CA ASP A 157 7.05 -16.56 -35.00
C ASP A 157 5.92 -17.57 -34.89
N ALA A 158 4.96 -17.29 -34.04
CA ALA A 158 3.80 -18.15 -33.83
C ALA A 158 2.54 -17.32 -33.62
N GLU A 159 1.41 -17.94 -33.88
CA GLU A 159 0.09 -17.36 -33.70
C GLU A 159 -0.72 -18.27 -32.78
N GLU A 160 -1.41 -17.67 -31.82
CA GLU A 160 -2.31 -18.35 -30.90
C GLU A 160 -3.68 -17.66 -30.90
N GLU A 161 -4.74 -18.45 -30.93
CA GLU A 161 -6.09 -17.92 -30.73
C GLU A 161 -6.21 -17.42 -29.29
N ALA A 162 -6.71 -16.20 -29.10
CA ALA A 162 -6.86 -15.61 -27.79
C ALA A 162 -8.05 -14.63 -27.77
N TYR A 163 -8.47 -14.28 -26.55
CA TYR A 163 -9.43 -13.21 -26.32
C TYR A 163 -8.70 -11.91 -26.03
N PHE A 164 -9.24 -10.80 -26.57
CA PHE A 164 -8.70 -9.46 -26.44
C PHE A 164 -9.75 -8.54 -25.83
N PHE A 165 -9.33 -7.73 -24.85
CA PHE A 165 -10.13 -6.65 -24.29
C PHE A 165 -9.84 -5.34 -25.06
N ARG A 166 -10.89 -4.65 -25.49
CA ARG A 166 -10.82 -3.37 -26.26
C ARG A 166 -10.35 -2.22 -25.37
N LEU A 167 -9.13 -2.31 -24.86
CA LEU A 167 -8.53 -1.30 -24.00
C LEU A 167 -8.41 0.05 -24.72
N SER A 168 -8.09 0.02 -26.01
CA SER A 168 -7.99 1.21 -26.88
C SER A 168 -9.27 2.05 -26.90
N LYS A 169 -10.45 1.43 -26.81
CA LYS A 169 -11.76 2.10 -26.73
C LYS A 169 -11.87 3.10 -25.57
N TYR A 170 -11.12 2.86 -24.48
CA TYR A 170 -11.22 3.63 -23.25
C TYR A 170 -10.14 4.70 -23.10
N ALA A 171 -9.23 4.86 -24.07
CA ALA A 171 -8.06 5.74 -24.00
C ALA A 171 -8.38 7.18 -23.58
N ASP A 172 -9.37 7.82 -24.24
CA ASP A 172 -9.75 9.21 -23.94
C ASP A 172 -10.34 9.36 -22.54
N ARG A 173 -11.18 8.41 -22.13
CA ARG A 173 -11.78 8.41 -20.78
C ARG A 173 -10.75 8.19 -19.68
N ILE A 174 -9.75 7.34 -19.94
CA ILE A 174 -8.63 7.10 -19.01
C ILE A 174 -7.74 8.34 -18.93
N ARG A 175 -7.44 9.00 -20.07
CA ARG A 175 -6.71 10.26 -20.09
C ARG A 175 -7.41 11.31 -19.24
N ASP A 176 -8.69 11.51 -19.45
CA ASP A 176 -9.49 12.47 -18.67
C ASP A 176 -9.47 12.17 -17.19
N LEU A 177 -9.64 10.89 -16.80
CA LEU A 177 -9.57 10.43 -15.42
C LEU A 177 -8.20 10.74 -14.79
N LEU A 178 -7.10 10.49 -15.51
CA LEU A 178 -5.75 10.70 -15.00
C LEU A 178 -5.37 12.18 -14.88
N GLU A 179 -5.71 13.00 -15.89
CA GLU A 179 -5.26 14.38 -15.98
C GLU A 179 -6.14 15.34 -15.18
N ASN A 180 -7.46 15.09 -15.14
CA ASN A 180 -8.46 16.04 -14.65
C ASN A 180 -9.07 15.67 -13.28
N THR A 181 -8.59 14.60 -12.64
CA THR A 181 -9.05 14.20 -11.31
C THR A 181 -7.89 13.85 -10.36
N ASP A 182 -8.21 13.63 -9.10
CA ASP A 182 -7.26 13.14 -8.08
C ASP A 182 -7.18 11.60 -8.00
N PHE A 183 -7.66 10.92 -9.04
CA PHE A 183 -7.74 9.47 -9.08
C PHE A 183 -6.39 8.79 -8.85
N LEU A 184 -5.32 9.24 -9.55
CA LEU A 184 -3.98 8.67 -9.43
C LEU A 184 -3.04 9.60 -8.64
N GLN A 185 -2.45 9.05 -7.57
CA GLN A 185 -1.50 9.73 -6.71
C GLN A 185 -0.23 8.89 -6.48
N PRO A 186 0.92 9.52 -6.20
CA PRO A 186 1.16 10.98 -6.30
C PRO A 186 1.12 11.47 -7.76
N ARG A 187 0.99 12.76 -7.96
CA ARG A 187 0.83 13.38 -9.30
C ARG A 187 1.97 13.03 -10.28
N SER A 188 3.15 12.73 -9.81
CA SER A 188 4.27 12.24 -10.63
C SER A 188 3.94 10.97 -11.41
N ARG A 189 3.07 10.10 -10.87
CA ARG A 189 2.63 8.87 -11.54
C ARG A 189 1.69 9.15 -12.71
N VAL A 190 0.91 10.22 -12.65
CA VAL A 190 0.06 10.64 -13.77
C VAL A 190 0.92 10.94 -15.00
N ASN A 191 1.95 11.78 -14.82
CA ASN A 191 2.85 12.13 -15.91
C ASN A 191 3.55 10.91 -16.51
N GLU A 192 3.96 9.95 -15.66
CA GLU A 192 4.56 8.68 -16.08
C GLU A 192 3.58 7.84 -16.92
N MET A 193 2.33 7.70 -16.47
CA MET A 193 1.31 6.90 -17.16
C MET A 193 0.89 7.54 -18.50
N VAL A 194 0.65 8.84 -18.49
CA VAL A 194 0.24 9.56 -19.70
C VAL A 194 1.35 9.49 -20.76
N LYS A 195 2.57 9.86 -20.39
CA LYS A 195 3.69 9.93 -21.36
C LYS A 195 4.09 8.55 -21.90
N ASN A 196 4.10 7.53 -21.04
CA ASN A 196 4.65 6.23 -21.44
C ASN A 196 3.61 5.28 -22.03
N PHE A 197 2.31 5.49 -21.77
CA PHE A 197 1.27 4.55 -22.18
C PHE A 197 0.11 5.19 -22.94
N ILE A 198 -0.35 6.38 -22.53
CA ILE A 198 -1.49 7.02 -23.18
C ILE A 198 -1.07 7.73 -24.46
N ASP A 199 0.01 8.52 -24.43
CA ASP A 199 0.49 9.28 -25.60
C ASP A 199 0.91 8.40 -26.78
N PRO A 200 1.58 7.24 -26.56
CA PRO A 200 1.87 6.32 -27.67
C PRO A 200 0.63 5.64 -28.28
N GLY A 201 -0.52 5.70 -27.58
CA GLY A 201 -1.75 4.99 -27.92
C GLY A 201 -1.89 3.68 -27.15
N LEU A 202 -3.10 3.42 -26.65
CA LEU A 202 -3.42 2.15 -26.00
C LEU A 202 -3.79 1.11 -27.06
N GLU A 203 -3.15 -0.04 -26.98
CA GLU A 203 -3.49 -1.23 -27.78
C GLU A 203 -4.45 -2.13 -27.00
N ASP A 204 -5.23 -2.93 -27.73
CA ASP A 204 -6.11 -3.93 -27.14
C ASP A 204 -5.30 -4.98 -26.38
N LEU A 205 -5.78 -5.36 -25.21
CA LEU A 205 -5.07 -6.24 -24.28
C LEU A 205 -5.48 -7.69 -24.50
N CYS A 206 -4.53 -8.58 -24.73
CA CYS A 206 -4.79 -10.03 -24.70
C CYS A 206 -5.16 -10.48 -23.28
N VAL A 207 -6.36 -11.04 -23.10
CA VAL A 207 -6.96 -11.37 -21.79
C VAL A 207 -7.23 -12.86 -21.60
N SER A 208 -6.68 -13.72 -22.44
CA SER A 208 -6.70 -15.16 -22.23
C SER A 208 -5.39 -15.82 -22.63
N ARG A 209 -5.18 -17.05 -22.16
CA ARG A 209 -4.04 -17.89 -22.49
C ARG A 209 -4.51 -19.34 -22.70
N THR A 210 -3.76 -20.10 -23.52
CA THR A 210 -3.93 -21.55 -23.69
C THR A 210 -2.66 -22.33 -23.34
N SER A 211 -1.56 -21.62 -23.05
CA SER A 211 -0.22 -22.19 -22.82
C SER A 211 -0.01 -22.78 -21.43
N PHE A 212 -0.95 -22.62 -20.49
CA PHE A 212 -0.93 -23.20 -19.15
C PHE A 212 -2.35 -23.44 -18.66
N THR A 213 -2.51 -24.28 -17.62
CA THR A 213 -3.83 -24.70 -17.13
C THR A 213 -4.19 -24.18 -15.75
N TRP A 214 -3.20 -23.72 -14.97
CA TRP A 214 -3.41 -23.17 -13.64
C TRP A 214 -3.92 -21.72 -13.72
N GLY A 215 -5.23 -21.58 -13.88
CA GLY A 215 -5.96 -20.32 -14.01
C GLY A 215 -7.46 -20.56 -14.04
N ILE A 216 -8.24 -19.48 -14.12
CA ILE A 216 -9.70 -19.56 -14.18
C ILE A 216 -10.12 -19.85 -15.64
N PRO A 217 -10.77 -20.96 -15.92
CA PRO A 217 -11.21 -21.28 -17.28
C PRO A 217 -12.31 -20.31 -17.73
N VAL A 218 -12.24 -19.86 -18.98
CA VAL A 218 -13.34 -19.16 -19.63
C VAL A 218 -14.54 -20.09 -19.72
N ASP A 219 -15.65 -19.78 -19.09
CA ASP A 219 -16.79 -20.70 -18.91
C ASP A 219 -17.44 -21.17 -20.22
N PHE A 220 -17.41 -20.35 -21.27
CA PHE A 220 -17.96 -20.66 -22.59
C PHE A 220 -16.89 -21.17 -23.59
N ASP A 221 -15.61 -21.13 -23.22
CA ASP A 221 -14.49 -21.68 -24.03
C ASP A 221 -13.37 -22.18 -23.09
N PRO A 222 -13.54 -23.35 -22.45
CA PRO A 222 -12.65 -23.84 -21.39
C PRO A 222 -11.21 -24.19 -21.86
N LYS A 223 -10.92 -24.07 -23.15
CA LYS A 223 -9.54 -24.17 -23.66
C LYS A 223 -8.67 -22.98 -23.24
N HIS A 224 -9.34 -21.84 -22.94
CA HIS A 224 -8.71 -20.62 -22.52
C HIS A 224 -8.81 -20.46 -21.02
N VAL A 225 -7.73 -20.02 -20.39
CA VAL A 225 -7.75 -19.49 -19.03
C VAL A 225 -7.73 -17.97 -19.07
N VAL A 226 -8.44 -17.35 -18.13
CA VAL A 226 -8.48 -15.90 -17.99
C VAL A 226 -7.10 -15.37 -17.64
N TYR A 227 -6.69 -14.29 -18.27
CA TYR A 227 -5.42 -13.63 -18.00
C TYR A 227 -5.37 -13.09 -16.57
N VAL A 228 -4.23 -13.31 -15.92
CA VAL A 228 -4.03 -13.04 -14.49
C VAL A 228 -4.45 -11.64 -14.03
N TRP A 229 -4.30 -10.60 -14.85
CA TRP A 229 -4.68 -9.25 -14.46
C TRP A 229 -6.19 -9.00 -14.47
N VAL A 230 -6.98 -9.71 -15.29
CA VAL A 230 -8.45 -9.67 -15.20
C VAL A 230 -8.90 -10.32 -13.90
N ASP A 231 -8.28 -11.45 -13.55
CA ASP A 231 -8.47 -12.16 -12.30
C ASP A 231 -8.05 -11.28 -11.12
N ALA A 232 -6.77 -10.91 -11.05
CA ALA A 232 -6.21 -10.18 -9.94
C ALA A 232 -6.88 -8.83 -9.66
N LEU A 233 -7.17 -8.01 -10.68
CA LEU A 233 -7.76 -6.68 -10.48
C LEU A 233 -9.21 -6.75 -9.97
N SER A 234 -9.95 -7.77 -10.37
CA SER A 234 -11.35 -7.92 -9.95
C SER A 234 -11.53 -8.29 -8.47
N ASN A 235 -10.44 -8.70 -7.79
CA ASN A 235 -10.49 -9.05 -6.36
C ASN A 235 -11.12 -7.94 -5.50
N TYR A 236 -10.84 -6.68 -5.84
CA TYR A 236 -11.27 -5.51 -5.06
C TYR A 236 -12.78 -5.38 -4.96
N ILE A 237 -13.53 -5.88 -5.94
CA ILE A 237 -14.98 -5.85 -5.94
C ILE A 237 -15.60 -7.22 -5.59
N THR A 238 -14.98 -8.31 -6.02
CA THR A 238 -15.50 -9.65 -5.71
C THR A 238 -15.43 -9.96 -4.21
N ALA A 239 -14.39 -9.48 -3.53
CA ALA A 239 -14.28 -9.57 -2.07
C ALA A 239 -15.39 -8.82 -1.32
N LEU A 240 -16.10 -7.89 -1.98
CA LEU A 240 -17.25 -7.20 -1.42
C LEU A 240 -18.60 -7.82 -1.81
N GLY A 241 -18.61 -8.84 -2.67
CA GLY A 241 -19.82 -9.52 -3.12
C GLY A 241 -20.27 -9.16 -4.52
N TYR A 242 -19.44 -8.48 -5.32
CA TYR A 242 -19.76 -8.24 -6.73
C TYR A 242 -19.76 -9.56 -7.51
N GLU A 243 -20.84 -9.82 -8.26
CA GLU A 243 -21.07 -11.05 -9.03
C GLU A 243 -20.97 -12.36 -8.21
N ASN A 244 -21.20 -12.31 -6.91
CA ASN A 244 -21.29 -13.49 -6.06
C ASN A 244 -22.21 -13.27 -4.85
N ASP A 245 -22.63 -14.37 -4.19
CA ASP A 245 -23.51 -14.37 -3.04
C ASP A 245 -22.77 -14.57 -1.70
N ARG A 246 -21.43 -14.58 -1.72
CA ARG A 246 -20.64 -14.77 -0.49
C ARG A 246 -20.73 -13.57 0.45
N TYR A 247 -20.75 -12.38 -0.12
CA TYR A 247 -20.83 -11.10 0.59
C TYR A 247 -21.87 -10.19 -0.07
N ASN A 248 -22.32 -9.16 0.64
CA ASN A 248 -23.25 -8.17 0.08
C ASN A 248 -22.84 -6.73 0.42
N ASP A 249 -21.54 -6.51 0.58
CA ASP A 249 -20.96 -5.25 1.04
C ASP A 249 -20.57 -4.31 -0.11
N TYR A 250 -20.70 -4.73 -1.36
CA TYR A 250 -20.28 -3.97 -2.54
C TYR A 250 -20.85 -2.56 -2.57
N LYS A 251 -22.17 -2.42 -2.47
CA LYS A 251 -22.84 -1.12 -2.49
C LYS A 251 -22.52 -0.24 -1.28
N LYS A 252 -22.06 -0.84 -0.17
CA LYS A 252 -21.72 -0.15 1.05
C LYS A 252 -20.32 0.48 1.00
N TYR A 253 -19.33 -0.22 0.45
CA TYR A 253 -17.94 0.17 0.54
C TYR A 253 -17.32 0.61 -0.79
N TRP A 254 -17.80 0.10 -1.94
CA TRP A 254 -17.28 0.53 -3.22
C TRP A 254 -17.85 1.89 -3.66
N PRO A 255 -17.06 2.82 -4.26
CA PRO A 255 -15.65 2.70 -4.57
C PRO A 255 -14.71 2.99 -3.39
N GLY A 256 -13.56 2.31 -3.38
CA GLY A 256 -12.52 2.42 -2.36
C GLY A 256 -11.21 3.01 -2.86
N ILE A 257 -10.15 2.80 -2.08
CA ILE A 257 -8.78 3.26 -2.35
C ILE A 257 -7.86 2.05 -2.52
N ASN A 258 -7.10 2.02 -3.61
CA ASN A 258 -6.10 0.99 -3.86
C ASN A 258 -4.70 1.54 -3.60
N ILE A 259 -4.01 0.98 -2.59
CA ILE A 259 -2.59 1.26 -2.32
C ILE A 259 -1.76 0.21 -3.03
N VAL A 260 -0.84 0.62 -3.91
CA VAL A 260 -0.08 -0.31 -4.76
C VAL A 260 1.38 0.13 -4.91
N GLY A 261 2.28 -0.81 -5.16
CA GLY A 261 3.64 -0.48 -5.56
C GLY A 261 3.70 0.18 -6.94
N LYS A 262 4.65 1.08 -7.13
CA LYS A 262 4.77 1.83 -8.40
C LYS A 262 4.88 0.96 -9.65
N GLU A 263 5.40 -0.28 -9.51
CA GLU A 263 5.58 -1.24 -10.59
C GLU A 263 4.28 -1.76 -11.20
N ILE A 264 3.19 -1.69 -10.44
CA ILE A 264 1.86 -2.17 -10.88
C ILE A 264 0.85 -1.05 -11.04
N VAL A 265 1.28 0.22 -10.96
CA VAL A 265 0.42 1.39 -11.16
C VAL A 265 -0.26 1.35 -12.53
N ARG A 266 0.45 0.95 -13.59
CA ARG A 266 -0.13 0.83 -14.93
C ARG A 266 -1.41 -0.04 -14.95
N PHE A 267 -1.37 -1.17 -14.28
CA PHE A 267 -2.52 -2.10 -14.25
C PHE A 267 -3.69 -1.50 -13.49
N HIS A 268 -3.43 -0.79 -12.39
CA HIS A 268 -4.46 -0.20 -11.53
C HIS A 268 -5.00 1.14 -12.02
N SER A 269 -4.24 1.87 -12.81
CA SER A 269 -4.64 3.20 -13.28
C SER A 269 -5.09 3.24 -14.75
N ILE A 270 -4.83 2.18 -15.52
CA ILE A 270 -5.21 2.08 -16.93
C ILE A 270 -6.16 0.91 -17.14
N ILE A 271 -5.72 -0.32 -16.84
CA ILE A 271 -6.50 -1.53 -17.15
C ILE A 271 -7.71 -1.66 -16.22
N TRP A 272 -7.52 -1.49 -14.92
CA TRP A 272 -8.59 -1.62 -13.94
C TRP A 272 -9.75 -0.64 -14.17
N PRO A 273 -9.52 0.68 -14.32
CA PRO A 273 -10.62 1.59 -14.64
C PRO A 273 -11.27 1.29 -15.98
N ALA A 274 -10.56 0.83 -17.01
CA ALA A 274 -11.16 0.42 -18.27
C ALA A 274 -12.09 -0.77 -18.12
N MET A 275 -11.70 -1.79 -17.34
CA MET A 275 -12.56 -2.93 -17.02
C MET A 275 -13.83 -2.51 -16.27
N LEU A 276 -13.71 -1.64 -15.27
CA LEU A 276 -14.86 -1.09 -14.55
C LEU A 276 -15.78 -0.28 -15.46
N MET A 277 -15.22 0.55 -16.34
CA MET A 277 -15.99 1.29 -17.34
C MET A 277 -16.74 0.35 -18.30
N SER A 278 -16.16 -0.78 -18.68
CA SER A 278 -16.81 -1.81 -19.49
C SER A 278 -17.96 -2.46 -18.74
N LEU A 279 -17.81 -2.69 -17.45
CA LEU A 279 -18.85 -3.25 -16.59
C LEU A 279 -19.94 -2.23 -16.20
N GLY A 280 -19.73 -0.93 -16.49
CA GLY A 280 -20.62 0.14 -16.07
C GLY A 280 -20.52 0.46 -14.57
N GLU A 281 -19.40 0.11 -13.95
CA GLU A 281 -19.17 0.29 -12.51
C GLU A 281 -18.29 1.51 -12.22
N PRO A 282 -18.43 2.13 -11.02
CA PRO A 282 -17.56 3.24 -10.62
C PRO A 282 -16.09 2.82 -10.55
N VAL A 283 -15.20 3.73 -10.94
CA VAL A 283 -13.74 3.56 -10.73
C VAL A 283 -13.38 3.80 -9.26
N PRO A 284 -12.20 3.31 -8.76
CA PRO A 284 -11.73 3.62 -7.41
C PRO A 284 -11.71 5.13 -7.12
N LYS A 285 -11.88 5.52 -5.87
CA LYS A 285 -11.71 6.92 -5.46
C LYS A 285 -10.30 7.39 -5.72
N HIS A 286 -9.32 6.57 -5.29
CA HIS A 286 -7.90 6.82 -5.52
C HIS A 286 -7.14 5.53 -5.79
N VAL A 287 -6.11 5.63 -6.61
CA VAL A 287 -5.01 4.68 -6.71
C VAL A 287 -3.75 5.40 -6.25
N PHE A 288 -3.10 4.91 -5.20
CA PHE A 288 -1.86 5.48 -4.70
C PHE A 288 -0.68 4.56 -5.02
N GLY A 289 0.24 5.05 -5.86
CA GLY A 289 1.45 4.33 -6.26
C GLY A 289 2.64 4.65 -5.37
N HIS A 290 2.87 3.85 -4.31
CA HIS A 290 4.00 4.06 -3.40
C HIS A 290 5.36 3.69 -4.03
N GLY A 291 6.44 4.27 -3.48
CA GLY A 291 7.81 3.98 -3.87
C GLY A 291 8.31 2.62 -3.36
N TRP A 292 9.46 2.19 -3.85
CA TRP A 292 10.10 0.96 -3.41
C TRP A 292 10.96 1.16 -2.17
N LEU A 293 11.09 0.12 -1.36
CA LEU A 293 12.23 -0.03 -0.47
C LEU A 293 13.36 -0.69 -1.26
N LEU A 294 14.46 0.04 -1.37
CA LEU A 294 15.69 -0.37 -2.03
C LEU A 294 16.67 -0.90 -0.99
N LEU A 295 17.55 -1.81 -1.40
CA LEU A 295 18.73 -2.23 -0.64
C LEU A 295 19.95 -1.90 -1.47
N ASP A 296 20.92 -1.16 -0.90
CA ASP A 296 22.12 -0.70 -1.58
C ASP A 296 21.85 0.03 -2.91
N GLY A 297 20.79 0.86 -2.94
CA GLY A 297 20.36 1.59 -4.12
C GLY A 297 19.69 0.75 -5.21
N GLY A 298 19.50 -0.55 -4.99
CA GLY A 298 18.87 -1.48 -5.94
C GLY A 298 17.55 -2.07 -5.45
N LYS A 299 16.66 -2.42 -6.39
CA LYS A 299 15.41 -3.12 -6.07
C LYS A 299 15.71 -4.47 -5.42
N MET A 300 15.05 -4.76 -4.30
CA MET A 300 15.08 -6.09 -3.69
C MET A 300 14.50 -7.12 -4.66
N SER A 301 15.22 -8.20 -4.86
CA SER A 301 14.78 -9.30 -5.71
C SER A 301 15.26 -10.63 -5.15
N LYS A 302 14.35 -11.58 -5.05
CA LYS A 302 14.64 -12.94 -4.56
C LYS A 302 15.67 -13.64 -5.43
N SER A 303 15.62 -13.42 -6.74
CA SER A 303 16.61 -13.97 -7.69
C SER A 303 18.02 -13.42 -7.50
N LYS A 304 18.16 -12.24 -6.90
CA LYS A 304 19.46 -11.63 -6.54
C LYS A 304 19.93 -11.97 -5.13
N GLY A 305 19.08 -12.64 -4.33
CA GLY A 305 19.40 -12.96 -2.93
C GLY A 305 19.52 -11.76 -1.99
N ASN A 306 19.08 -10.56 -2.43
CA ASN A 306 19.17 -9.31 -1.67
C ASN A 306 17.83 -8.92 -1.04
N VAL A 307 17.12 -9.86 -0.41
CA VAL A 307 15.85 -9.60 0.26
C VAL A 307 16.02 -9.54 1.77
N VAL A 308 15.28 -8.64 2.41
CA VAL A 308 15.24 -8.50 3.87
C VAL A 308 14.01 -9.22 4.40
N ASP A 309 14.24 -10.20 5.29
CA ASP A 309 13.19 -10.99 5.93
C ASP A 309 12.56 -10.20 7.09
N PRO A 310 11.26 -9.86 7.02
CA PRO A 310 10.58 -9.12 8.08
C PRO A 310 10.48 -9.91 9.40
N TYR A 311 10.52 -11.23 9.38
CA TYR A 311 10.55 -12.04 10.60
C TYR A 311 11.83 -11.81 11.40
N VAL A 312 12.97 -11.80 10.71
CA VAL A 312 14.28 -11.55 11.35
C VAL A 312 14.31 -10.17 11.98
N LEU A 313 13.81 -9.15 11.27
CA LEU A 313 13.77 -7.79 11.82
C LEU A 313 12.81 -7.68 13.02
N ALA A 314 11.63 -8.31 12.95
CA ALA A 314 10.67 -8.30 14.06
C ALA A 314 11.19 -9.04 15.28
N GLU A 315 11.93 -10.13 15.13
CA GLU A 315 12.58 -10.89 16.22
C GLU A 315 13.68 -10.05 16.91
N HIS A 316 14.45 -9.25 16.17
CA HIS A 316 15.55 -8.46 16.72
C HIS A 316 15.10 -7.12 17.32
N PHE A 317 14.19 -6.42 16.67
CA PHE A 317 13.84 -5.04 17.01
C PHE A 317 12.43 -4.89 17.61
N GLY A 318 11.61 -5.92 17.53
CA GLY A 318 10.20 -5.85 17.89
C GLY A 318 9.33 -5.30 16.75
N VAL A 319 8.07 -5.73 16.73
CA VAL A 319 7.10 -5.38 15.67
C VAL A 319 6.79 -3.88 15.67
N ASP A 320 6.59 -3.28 16.84
CA ASP A 320 6.21 -1.86 16.93
C ASP A 320 7.32 -0.95 16.43
N ALA A 321 8.58 -1.24 16.76
CA ALA A 321 9.73 -0.49 16.27
C ALA A 321 9.90 -0.64 14.76
N LEU A 322 9.68 -1.83 14.21
CA LEU A 322 9.73 -2.06 12.77
C LEU A 322 8.60 -1.31 12.04
N ARG A 323 7.36 -1.39 12.54
CA ARG A 323 6.23 -0.64 11.99
C ARG A 323 6.48 0.87 12.02
N PHE A 324 6.97 1.37 13.16
CA PHE A 324 7.34 2.78 13.30
C PHE A 324 8.38 3.20 12.26
N PHE A 325 9.48 2.47 12.16
CA PHE A 325 10.53 2.73 11.20
C PHE A 325 10.01 2.82 9.75
N LEU A 326 9.20 1.85 9.33
CA LEU A 326 8.63 1.82 7.98
C LEU A 326 7.77 3.06 7.68
N MET A 327 7.03 3.55 8.67
CA MET A 327 6.13 4.70 8.48
C MET A 327 6.82 6.04 8.70
N ARG A 328 7.90 6.07 9.47
CA ARG A 328 8.58 7.32 9.87
C ARG A 328 9.67 7.74 8.90
N THR A 329 10.38 6.77 8.33
CA THR A 329 11.67 7.03 7.69
C THR A 329 11.55 7.42 6.22
N PHE A 330 10.57 6.86 5.49
CA PHE A 330 10.50 6.99 4.05
C PHE A 330 9.30 7.81 3.60
N PRO A 331 9.47 8.79 2.68
CA PRO A 331 8.34 9.42 2.01
C PRO A 331 7.56 8.38 1.20
N PHE A 332 6.27 8.19 1.51
CA PHE A 332 5.49 7.06 0.99
C PHE A 332 5.38 7.03 -0.55
N GLY A 333 5.33 8.18 -1.19
CA GLY A 333 5.27 8.31 -2.66
C GLY A 333 6.62 8.15 -3.39
N SER A 334 7.75 8.03 -2.68
CA SER A 334 9.11 7.99 -3.21
C SER A 334 9.85 6.73 -2.79
N ASP A 335 10.91 6.39 -3.53
CA ASP A 335 11.79 5.29 -3.15
C ASP A 335 12.58 5.62 -1.88
N GLY A 336 12.81 4.62 -1.03
CA GLY A 336 13.62 4.72 0.17
C GLY A 336 14.69 3.64 0.25
N ASN A 337 15.89 3.98 0.67
CA ASN A 337 16.96 3.01 0.90
C ASN A 337 16.87 2.46 2.32
N PHE A 338 16.65 1.16 2.43
CA PHE A 338 16.70 0.44 3.69
C PHE A 338 18.17 0.15 4.06
N SER A 339 18.52 0.38 5.32
CA SER A 339 19.69 -0.23 5.92
C SER A 339 19.44 -0.53 7.40
N ASN A 340 20.20 -1.46 7.97
CA ASN A 340 20.12 -1.78 9.41
C ASN A 340 20.58 -0.58 10.26
N GLU A 341 21.58 0.16 9.80
CA GLU A 341 22.09 1.35 10.47
C GLU A 341 21.00 2.41 10.58
N LEU A 342 20.26 2.65 9.50
CA LEU A 342 19.16 3.62 9.49
C LEU A 342 18.02 3.19 10.41
N LEU A 343 17.70 1.89 10.46
CA LEU A 343 16.71 1.33 11.39
C LEU A 343 17.14 1.56 12.84
N ILE A 344 18.38 1.21 13.20
CA ILE A 344 18.93 1.40 14.54
C ILE A 344 18.96 2.89 14.91
N GLN A 345 19.39 3.73 14.00
CA GLN A 345 19.44 5.19 14.20
C GLN A 345 18.03 5.75 14.47
N THR A 346 17.04 5.39 13.68
CA THR A 346 15.64 5.85 13.85
C THR A 346 15.08 5.40 15.21
N ILE A 347 15.31 4.15 15.61
CA ILE A 347 14.87 3.63 16.92
C ILE A 347 15.55 4.43 18.04
N ASN A 348 16.87 4.62 17.98
CA ASN A 348 17.62 5.30 19.04
C ASN A 348 17.25 6.78 19.13
N THR A 349 17.13 7.48 18.01
CA THR A 349 16.84 8.91 17.99
C THR A 349 15.38 9.19 18.37
N ASP A 350 14.44 8.61 17.64
CA ASP A 350 13.06 9.00 17.77
C ASP A 350 12.38 8.27 18.95
N LEU A 351 12.53 6.93 19.04
CA LEU A 351 11.85 6.17 20.10
C LEU A 351 12.56 6.21 21.44
N ALA A 352 13.88 6.01 21.50
CA ALA A 352 14.59 5.98 22.76
C ALA A 352 14.86 7.40 23.29
N ASN A 353 15.49 8.27 22.47
CA ASN A 353 15.91 9.59 22.95
C ASN A 353 14.74 10.60 23.01
N ASP A 354 13.91 10.70 21.97
CA ASP A 354 12.82 11.68 22.00
C ASP A 354 11.65 11.19 22.86
N LEU A 355 10.94 10.12 22.45
CA LEU A 355 9.75 9.64 23.13
C LEU A 355 10.08 9.00 24.48
N GLY A 356 11.10 8.15 24.52
CA GLY A 356 11.51 7.43 25.73
C GLY A 356 11.99 8.38 26.83
N ASN A 357 12.78 9.41 26.48
CA ASN A 357 13.19 10.43 27.44
C ASN A 357 11.99 11.22 27.98
N LEU A 358 11.06 11.66 27.10
CA LEU A 358 9.88 12.37 27.55
C LEU A 358 9.08 11.56 28.56
N VAL A 359 8.80 10.29 28.27
CA VAL A 359 8.08 9.38 29.17
C VAL A 359 8.84 9.18 30.48
N SER A 360 10.13 8.84 30.40
CA SER A 360 10.98 8.57 31.58
C SER A 360 11.10 9.78 32.50
N ARG A 361 11.38 10.94 31.95
CA ARG A 361 11.52 12.21 32.71
C ARG A 361 10.21 12.61 33.37
N THR A 362 9.09 12.58 32.61
CA THR A 362 7.77 12.95 33.13
C THR A 362 7.33 12.01 34.25
N THR A 363 7.44 10.70 34.05
CA THR A 363 7.05 9.71 35.07
C THR A 363 7.93 9.78 36.31
N ALA A 364 9.24 10.02 36.15
CA ALA A 364 10.15 10.22 37.28
C ALA A 364 9.78 11.47 38.12
N MET A 365 9.46 12.57 37.47
CA MET A 365 9.00 13.79 38.16
C MET A 365 7.67 13.58 38.87
N VAL A 366 6.68 12.94 38.23
CA VAL A 366 5.39 12.62 38.86
C VAL A 366 5.60 11.72 40.08
N SER A 367 6.46 10.72 39.97
CA SER A 367 6.78 9.83 41.09
C SER A 367 7.45 10.56 42.24
N LYS A 368 8.47 11.40 41.94
CA LYS A 368 9.28 12.11 42.90
C LYS A 368 8.52 13.23 43.64
N TYR A 369 7.77 14.05 42.92
CA TYR A 369 7.16 15.27 43.46
C TYR A 369 5.69 15.10 43.86
N PHE A 370 4.99 14.14 43.25
CA PHE A 370 3.54 13.92 43.44
C PHE A 370 3.20 12.51 43.93
N GLY A 371 4.18 11.73 44.39
CA GLY A 371 3.98 10.38 44.95
C GLY A 371 3.33 9.41 43.94
N GLY A 372 3.62 9.57 42.66
CA GLY A 372 3.09 8.72 41.55
C GLY A 372 1.65 9.06 41.13
N LYS A 373 1.08 10.15 41.65
CA LYS A 373 -0.27 10.61 41.26
C LYS A 373 -0.16 11.82 40.34
N LEU A 374 -0.97 11.86 39.30
CA LEU A 374 -1.05 13.05 38.47
C LEU A 374 -1.58 14.24 39.30
N PRO A 375 -0.95 15.43 39.21
CA PRO A 375 -1.47 16.61 39.89
C PRO A 375 -2.86 16.95 39.34
N ALA A 376 -3.64 17.70 40.12
CA ALA A 376 -4.91 18.25 39.63
C ALA A 376 -4.66 19.13 38.41
N ASP A 377 -5.58 19.10 37.45
CA ASP A 377 -5.53 20.00 36.29
C ASP A 377 -5.67 21.44 36.77
N CYS A 378 -4.57 22.20 36.67
CA CYS A 378 -4.55 23.62 37.01
C CYS A 378 -5.22 24.49 35.94
N GLY A 379 -5.48 23.91 34.74
CA GLY A 379 -5.96 24.65 33.57
C GLY A 379 -4.92 25.67 33.07
N ALA A 380 -5.00 26.03 31.80
CA ALA A 380 -4.21 27.16 31.28
C ALA A 380 -4.81 28.46 31.77
N THR A 381 -3.97 29.39 32.21
CA THR A 381 -4.39 30.79 32.60
C THR A 381 -5.00 31.52 31.40
N ALA A 382 -5.68 32.64 31.64
CA ALA A 382 -6.26 33.47 30.58
C ALA A 382 -5.16 33.99 29.63
N ASP A 383 -4.01 34.38 30.20
CA ASP A 383 -2.85 34.90 29.44
C ASP A 383 -2.20 33.82 28.57
N GLU A 384 -2.02 32.61 29.07
CA GLU A 384 -1.53 31.45 28.30
C GLU A 384 -2.47 31.09 27.13
N LYS A 385 -3.79 31.14 27.35
CA LYS A 385 -4.78 30.90 26.28
C LYS A 385 -4.73 31.98 25.21
N GLN A 386 -4.56 33.24 25.60
CA GLN A 386 -4.45 34.38 24.69
C GLN A 386 -3.15 34.30 23.88
N LEU A 387 -2.02 34.03 24.52
CA LEU A 387 -0.74 33.86 23.87
C LEU A 387 -0.74 32.65 22.89
N ALA A 388 -1.30 31.52 23.32
CA ALA A 388 -1.46 30.33 22.46
C ALA A 388 -2.36 30.64 21.24
N ALA A 389 -3.39 31.49 21.40
CA ALA A 389 -4.20 31.91 20.27
C ALA A 389 -3.43 32.82 19.30
N MET A 390 -2.58 33.72 19.79
CA MET A 390 -1.72 34.56 18.96
C MET A 390 -0.70 33.74 18.17
N VAL A 391 -0.03 32.75 18.79
CA VAL A 391 0.91 31.83 18.12
C VAL A 391 0.21 31.01 17.02
N ARG A 392 -1.04 30.58 17.24
CA ARG A 392 -1.83 29.87 16.21
C ARG A 392 -2.17 30.75 15.01
N MET A 393 -2.33 32.06 15.21
CA MET A 393 -2.64 32.98 14.12
C MET A 393 -1.40 33.41 13.31
N GLY A 394 -0.24 32.82 13.58
CA GLY A 394 1.01 33.10 12.85
C GLY A 394 1.70 34.39 13.27
N SER A 395 1.31 34.97 14.41
CA SER A 395 2.08 36.05 15.01
C SER A 395 3.43 35.51 15.46
N SER A 396 4.51 35.94 14.83
CA SER A 396 5.88 35.67 15.30
C SER A 396 6.06 36.38 16.65
N VAL A 397 6.01 35.61 17.71
CA VAL A 397 6.50 36.10 19.01
C VAL A 397 8.02 35.94 18.93
N GLU A 398 8.71 36.99 18.56
CA GLU A 398 10.19 37.02 18.56
C GLU A 398 10.65 36.89 20.02
N LEU A 399 11.29 35.76 20.31
CA LEU A 399 12.11 35.59 21.50
C LEU A 399 13.27 36.57 21.33
N SER A 400 13.31 37.68 22.08
CA SER A 400 14.41 38.61 22.00
C SER A 400 15.72 37.91 22.32
N ALA A 401 16.67 38.00 21.40
CA ALA A 401 18.02 37.48 21.53
C ALA A 401 18.90 38.27 22.54
N SER A 402 18.28 39.19 23.32
CA SER A 402 18.96 39.87 24.42
C SER A 402 18.88 38.99 25.65
N GLY A 403 20.01 38.55 26.18
CA GLY A 403 20.24 37.61 27.28
C GLY A 403 19.41 37.79 28.59
N ASP A 404 18.25 38.28 28.52
CA ASP A 404 17.26 38.36 29.59
C ASP A 404 16.45 37.07 29.66
N THR A 405 16.16 36.64 30.87
CA THR A 405 15.31 35.47 31.17
C THR A 405 13.99 35.56 30.42
N VAL A 406 13.78 34.67 29.46
CA VAL A 406 12.48 34.56 28.75
C VAL A 406 11.40 34.21 29.75
N ASP A 407 10.26 34.91 29.68
CA ASP A 407 9.11 34.67 30.56
C ASP A 407 8.66 33.18 30.38
N PRO A 408 8.60 32.38 31.47
CA PRO A 408 8.12 30.99 31.42
C PRO A 408 6.76 30.83 30.76
N VAL A 409 5.87 31.80 30.87
CA VAL A 409 4.54 31.81 30.20
C VAL A 409 4.66 31.68 28.69
N LEU A 410 5.75 32.16 28.08
CA LEU A 410 5.96 32.07 26.64
C LEU A 410 6.30 30.62 26.20
N TYR A 411 7.02 29.88 27.03
CA TYR A 411 7.32 28.46 26.78
C TYR A 411 6.06 27.60 26.86
N ASP A 412 5.21 27.83 27.84
CA ASP A 412 3.92 27.17 28.02
C ASP A 412 3.02 27.43 26.81
N ALA A 413 2.91 28.68 26.38
CA ALA A 413 2.09 29.09 25.25
C ALA A 413 2.53 28.38 23.94
N GLN A 414 3.82 28.23 23.70
CA GLN A 414 4.35 27.53 22.52
C GLN A 414 3.99 26.04 22.52
N LEU A 415 4.19 25.35 23.66
CA LEU A 415 3.86 23.92 23.78
C LEU A 415 2.35 23.71 23.61
N VAL A 416 1.52 24.51 24.27
CA VAL A 416 0.05 24.44 24.19
C VAL A 416 -0.43 24.70 22.75
N ALA A 417 0.15 25.69 22.05
CA ALA A 417 -0.21 26.01 20.67
C ALA A 417 0.11 24.86 19.71
N GLN A 418 1.31 24.28 19.84
CA GLN A 418 1.73 23.14 19.00
C GLN A 418 0.88 21.90 19.28
N ALA A 419 0.64 21.55 20.55
CA ALA A 419 -0.19 20.42 20.93
C ALA A 419 -1.64 20.58 20.44
N ALA A 420 -2.20 21.77 20.57
CA ALA A 420 -3.56 22.04 20.10
C ALA A 420 -3.70 22.05 18.56
N GLY A 421 -2.62 22.39 17.84
CA GLY A 421 -2.56 22.33 16.37
C GLY A 421 -2.36 20.92 15.82
N LEU A 422 -1.80 20.01 16.63
CA LEU A 422 -1.35 18.69 16.21
C LEU A 422 -2.43 17.86 15.52
N LYS A 423 -3.63 17.81 16.08
CA LYS A 423 -4.74 17.03 15.50
C LYS A 423 -5.03 17.42 14.05
N LYS A 424 -5.03 18.71 13.74
CA LYS A 424 -5.32 19.22 12.39
C LYS A 424 -4.14 18.91 11.43
N ALA A 425 -2.90 19.16 11.88
CA ALA A 425 -1.71 18.89 11.08
C ALA A 425 -1.57 17.40 10.77
N TYR A 426 -1.69 16.54 11.80
CA TYR A 426 -1.66 15.10 11.64
C TYR A 426 -2.75 14.59 10.68
N ALA A 427 -3.98 15.06 10.84
CA ALA A 427 -5.09 14.66 9.98
C ALA A 427 -4.83 15.05 8.52
N HIS A 428 -4.33 16.24 8.25
CA HIS A 428 -4.00 16.69 6.91
C HIS A 428 -2.99 15.77 6.22
N GLU A 429 -1.92 15.41 6.91
CA GLU A 429 -0.89 14.52 6.37
C GLU A 429 -1.40 13.08 6.15
N MET A 430 -2.24 12.57 7.04
CA MET A 430 -2.85 11.25 6.87
C MET A 430 -3.84 11.21 5.69
N GLU A 431 -4.66 12.25 5.50
CA GLU A 431 -5.60 12.36 4.39
C GLU A 431 -4.90 12.50 3.02
N THR A 432 -3.64 12.95 3.02
CA THR A 432 -2.81 13.07 1.81
C THR A 432 -1.83 11.91 1.63
N PHE A 433 -2.03 10.80 2.33
CA PHE A 433 -1.19 9.59 2.27
C PHE A 433 0.28 9.84 2.61
N ALA A 434 0.55 10.72 3.55
CA ALA A 434 1.89 11.06 4.03
C ALA A 434 2.12 10.66 5.51
N PRO A 435 2.06 9.36 5.88
CA PRO A 435 2.21 8.94 7.28
C PRO A 435 3.54 9.35 7.90
N HIS A 436 4.62 9.45 7.12
CA HIS A 436 5.92 9.94 7.59
C HIS A 436 5.87 11.40 8.05
N ASN A 437 5.14 12.27 7.35
CA ASN A 437 4.92 13.65 7.75
C ASN A 437 3.98 13.72 8.97
N ALA A 438 2.92 12.92 8.99
CA ALA A 438 2.02 12.85 10.13
C ALA A 438 2.77 12.49 11.43
N LEU A 439 3.67 11.52 11.37
CA LEU A 439 4.56 11.20 12.49
C LEU A 439 5.56 12.33 12.79
N ALA A 440 6.06 13.04 11.78
CA ALA A 440 6.92 14.19 12.01
C ALA A 440 6.20 15.30 12.82
N GLU A 441 4.93 15.56 12.54
CA GLU A 441 4.12 16.51 13.33
C GLU A 441 3.99 16.08 14.81
N VAL A 442 3.78 14.78 15.07
CA VAL A 442 3.77 14.24 16.43
C VAL A 442 5.12 14.46 17.14
N PHE A 443 6.22 14.14 16.45
CA PHE A 443 7.56 14.25 17.05
C PHE A 443 8.00 15.70 17.27
N LYS A 444 7.51 16.67 16.48
CA LYS A 444 7.71 18.10 16.80
C LYS A 444 7.16 18.47 18.17
N VAL A 445 5.97 17.96 18.53
CA VAL A 445 5.38 18.20 19.85
C VAL A 445 6.16 17.48 20.96
N ILE A 446 6.60 16.24 20.73
CA ILE A 446 7.42 15.47 21.67
C ILE A 446 8.74 16.21 21.95
N GLN A 447 9.42 16.66 20.91
CA GLN A 447 10.67 17.41 21.01
C GLN A 447 10.46 18.76 21.72
N ARG A 448 9.38 19.47 21.42
CA ARG A 448 9.01 20.72 22.14
C ARG A 448 8.76 20.44 23.62
N ALA A 449 8.07 19.34 23.96
CA ALA A 449 7.82 18.99 25.35
C ALA A 449 9.13 18.64 26.11
N ASN A 450 10.06 17.91 25.49
CA ASN A 450 11.36 17.66 26.07
C ASN A 450 12.12 18.98 26.33
N LYS A 451 12.15 19.88 25.34
CA LYS A 451 12.80 21.19 25.46
C LYS A 451 12.13 22.05 26.53
N TYR A 452 10.81 21.99 26.66
CA TYR A 452 10.06 22.70 27.71
C TYR A 452 10.52 22.26 29.13
N ILE A 453 10.70 20.95 29.34
CA ILE A 453 11.21 20.44 30.63
C ILE A 453 12.62 20.97 30.92
N ASP A 454 13.49 21.12 29.91
CA ASP A 454 14.84 21.68 30.07
C ASP A 454 14.80 23.18 30.39
N GLU A 455 13.96 23.94 29.70
CA GLU A 455 13.82 25.38 29.83
C GLU A 455 13.20 25.80 31.17
N THR A 456 12.22 25.03 31.65
CA THR A 456 11.53 25.32 32.92
C THR A 456 12.24 24.76 34.14
N ALA A 457 13.15 23.79 33.95
CA ALA A 457 13.95 23.14 35.00
C ALA A 457 13.16 22.87 36.30
N PRO A 458 12.05 22.13 36.26
CA PRO A 458 11.12 22.00 37.40
C PRO A 458 11.75 21.33 38.64
N TRP A 459 12.95 20.77 38.50
CA TRP A 459 13.75 20.23 39.60
C TRP A 459 14.51 21.30 40.41
N ALA A 460 14.56 22.54 39.90
CA ALA A 460 15.20 23.67 40.55
C ALA A 460 14.23 24.50 41.39
N LEU A 461 12.95 24.24 41.26
CA LEU A 461 11.87 24.83 42.09
C LEU A 461 11.69 24.01 43.39
#